data_90e31fa10d0e45c2e61364867cc8016f
#
_entry.id   90e31fa10d0e45c2e61364867cc8016f
#
_cell.length_a   1.000
_cell.length_b   1.000
_cell.length_c   1.000
_cell.angle_alpha   90.00
_cell.angle_beta   90.00
_cell.angle_gamma   90.00
#
_symmetry.space_group_name_H-M   'P 1'
#
loop_
_entity.id
_entity.type
_entity.pdbx_description
1 polymer ?
#
loop_
_entity_poly.entity_id
_entity_poly.type
_entity_poly.pdbx_seq_one_letter_code
_entity_poly.pdbx_strand_id
1 'polypeptide(L)'
;MQPNGMIFWDWNGTLMDDVDFTHSCLNWMLETHGYPQRYDLAAYRELFGFPIEDYYRCAGFDFARHPYPELAARFMEHYNAGVPGCAVTAHAVDTLQTLARMGWQQAVLSASRRDYLIEQVSARGLQGFFTELLGLADIYGVSKVQLGTD
;
A
#
# COMPACT_ATOMS: atom_id res chain seq x y z
N MET A 1 13.28 7.76 -29.70
CA MET A 1 12.85 6.35 -29.60
C MET A 1 11.43 6.28 -29.09
N GLN A 2 10.61 5.46 -29.68
CA GLN A 2 9.25 5.25 -29.22
C GLN A 2 9.27 4.44 -27.92
N PRO A 3 8.51 4.82 -26.90
CA PRO A 3 8.41 3.98 -25.71
C PRO A 3 7.66 2.69 -26.01
N ASN A 4 8.02 1.63 -25.32
CA ASN A 4 7.36 0.32 -25.46
C ASN A 4 5.92 0.34 -24.93
N GLY A 5 5.61 1.26 -24.05
CA GLY A 5 4.30 1.39 -23.43
C GLY A 5 4.45 1.82 -21.97
N MET A 6 3.36 1.68 -21.23
CA MET A 6 3.28 2.09 -19.84
C MET A 6 3.11 0.85 -18.94
N ILE A 7 3.93 0.75 -17.89
CA ILE A 7 3.78 -0.26 -16.85
C ILE A 7 3.20 0.41 -15.61
N PHE A 8 2.16 -0.19 -15.05
CA PHE A 8 1.56 0.26 -13.80
C PHE A 8 1.99 -0.68 -12.69
N TRP A 9 2.62 -0.10 -11.67
CA TRP A 9 3.11 -0.84 -10.52
C TRP A 9 2.19 -0.63 -9.32
N ASP A 10 1.93 -1.70 -8.58
CA ASP A 10 1.43 -1.57 -7.23
C ASP A 10 2.57 -1.10 -6.33
N TRP A 11 2.25 -0.43 -5.22
CA TRP A 11 3.27 0.12 -4.33
C TRP A 11 3.42 -0.72 -3.07
N ASN A 12 2.38 -0.74 -2.22
CA ASN A 12 2.43 -1.44 -0.94
C ASN A 12 2.57 -2.94 -1.13
N GLY A 13 3.59 -3.53 -0.52
CA GLY A 13 3.83 -4.97 -0.62
C GLY A 13 4.40 -5.44 -1.94
N THR A 14 4.59 -4.54 -2.91
CA THR A 14 5.16 -4.86 -4.23
C THR A 14 6.51 -4.18 -4.41
N LEU A 15 6.52 -2.88 -4.60
CA LEU A 15 7.76 -2.11 -4.69
C LEU A 15 8.27 -1.71 -3.31
N MET A 16 7.39 -1.40 -2.39
CA MET A 16 7.75 -1.13 -1.00
C MET A 16 7.52 -2.40 -0.16
N ASP A 17 8.55 -2.82 0.55
CA ASP A 17 8.50 -4.03 1.38
C ASP A 17 7.94 -3.68 2.76
N ASP A 18 6.63 -3.58 2.84
CA ASP A 18 5.92 -3.20 4.07
C ASP A 18 5.01 -4.30 4.61
N VAL A 19 5.03 -5.49 4.03
CA VAL A 19 4.09 -6.56 4.41
C VAL A 19 4.26 -6.95 5.88
N ASP A 20 5.49 -7.19 6.31
CA ASP A 20 5.76 -7.55 7.70
C ASP A 20 5.36 -6.43 8.65
N PHE A 21 5.64 -5.18 8.28
CA PHE A 21 5.26 -4.04 9.09
C PHE A 21 3.74 -3.89 9.16
N THR A 22 3.04 -4.01 8.05
CA THR A 22 1.57 -3.90 8.02
C THR A 22 0.92 -5.00 8.84
N HIS A 23 1.46 -6.23 8.76
CA HIS A 23 1.04 -7.33 9.60
C HIS A 23 1.21 -7.00 11.10
N SER A 24 2.35 -6.44 11.46
CA SER A 24 2.58 -6.03 12.85
C SER A 24 1.60 -4.94 13.30
N CYS A 25 1.23 -4.05 12.37
CA CYS A 25 0.24 -3.00 12.65
C CYS A 25 -1.13 -3.59 13.01
N LEU A 26 -1.56 -4.64 12.30
CA LEU A 26 -2.83 -5.29 12.63
C LEU A 26 -2.82 -5.81 14.06
N ASN A 27 -1.79 -6.57 14.43
CA ASN A 27 -1.70 -7.13 15.78
C ASN A 27 -1.57 -6.03 16.84
N TRP A 28 -0.85 -4.96 16.52
CA TRP A 28 -0.76 -3.81 17.41
C TRP A 28 -2.13 -3.16 17.62
N MET A 29 -2.92 -3.01 16.56
CA MET A 29 -4.27 -2.45 16.66
C MET A 29 -5.17 -3.33 17.52
N LEU A 30 -5.12 -4.64 17.33
CA LEU A 30 -5.90 -5.58 18.12
C LEU A 30 -5.52 -5.51 19.59
N GLU A 31 -4.22 -5.54 19.89
CA GLU A 31 -3.73 -5.46 21.26
C GLU A 31 -4.11 -4.14 21.93
N THR A 32 -3.89 -3.04 21.24
CA THR A 32 -4.15 -1.69 21.77
C THR A 32 -5.62 -1.48 22.10
N HIS A 33 -6.52 -2.08 21.32
CA HIS A 33 -7.96 -1.93 21.53
C HIS A 33 -8.59 -3.05 22.35
N GLY A 34 -7.77 -3.95 22.90
CA GLY A 34 -8.24 -4.96 23.86
C GLY A 34 -8.86 -6.20 23.23
N TYR A 35 -8.54 -6.50 21.97
CA TYR A 35 -9.02 -7.70 21.31
C TYR A 35 -8.04 -8.86 21.53
N PRO A 36 -8.53 -10.10 21.73
CA PRO A 36 -7.66 -11.24 21.99
C PRO A 36 -7.05 -11.85 20.72
N GLN A 37 -7.59 -11.56 19.54
CA GLN A 37 -7.13 -12.16 18.30
C GLN A 37 -5.71 -11.72 17.97
N ARG A 38 -4.92 -12.65 17.43
CA ARG A 38 -3.60 -12.39 16.88
C ARG A 38 -3.43 -13.25 15.63
N TYR A 39 -2.71 -12.73 14.65
CA TYR A 39 -2.55 -13.41 13.36
C TYR A 39 -1.06 -13.50 13.03
N ASP A 40 -0.63 -14.67 12.57
CA ASP A 40 0.70 -14.79 12.00
C ASP A 40 0.69 -14.28 10.56
N LEU A 41 1.84 -14.25 9.91
CA LEU A 41 1.94 -13.67 8.56
C LEU A 41 1.07 -14.43 7.55
N ALA A 42 1.05 -15.76 7.64
CA ALA A 42 0.25 -16.57 6.71
C ALA A 42 -1.25 -16.29 6.90
N ALA A 43 -1.71 -16.25 8.15
CA ALA A 43 -3.10 -15.94 8.45
C ALA A 43 -3.46 -14.50 8.05
N TYR A 44 -2.54 -13.56 8.25
CA TYR A 44 -2.73 -12.18 7.82
C TYR A 44 -2.93 -12.10 6.31
N ARG A 45 -2.13 -12.79 5.52
CA ARG A 45 -2.22 -12.78 4.06
C ARG A 45 -3.54 -13.34 3.55
N GLU A 46 -4.08 -14.35 4.22
CA GLU A 46 -5.38 -14.90 3.87
C GLU A 46 -6.51 -13.94 4.26
N LEU A 47 -6.35 -13.24 5.35
CA LEU A 47 -7.35 -12.35 5.91
C LEU A 47 -7.44 -11.02 5.15
N PHE A 48 -6.28 -10.47 4.77
CA PHE A 48 -6.21 -9.16 4.13
C PHE A 48 -6.96 -9.14 2.81
N GLY A 49 -7.71 -8.08 2.59
CA GLY A 49 -8.43 -7.90 1.33
C GLY A 49 -9.20 -6.59 1.30
N PHE A 50 -9.94 -6.41 0.24
CA PHE A 50 -10.77 -5.23 0.05
C PHE A 50 -12.23 -5.64 -0.05
N PRO A 51 -13.15 -4.81 0.43
CA PRO A 51 -12.90 -3.51 1.07
C PRO A 51 -12.20 -3.66 2.43
N ILE A 52 -11.45 -2.65 2.81
CA ILE A 52 -10.71 -2.66 4.09
C ILE A 52 -11.66 -2.85 5.28
N GLU A 53 -12.85 -2.26 5.20
CA GLU A 53 -13.86 -2.40 6.24
C GLU A 53 -14.21 -3.86 6.50
N ASP A 54 -14.38 -4.66 5.44
CA ASP A 54 -14.67 -6.08 5.56
C ASP A 54 -13.48 -6.84 6.15
N TYR A 55 -12.28 -6.49 5.75
CA TYR A 55 -11.05 -7.07 6.30
C TYR A 55 -10.99 -6.83 7.82
N TYR A 56 -11.26 -5.61 8.28
CA TYR A 56 -11.28 -5.31 9.71
C TYR A 56 -12.34 -6.12 10.44
N ARG A 57 -13.52 -6.24 9.85
CA ARG A 57 -14.62 -7.01 10.43
C ARG A 57 -14.21 -8.48 10.57
N CYS A 58 -13.60 -9.06 9.55
CA CYS A 58 -13.13 -10.44 9.58
C CYS A 58 -11.99 -10.65 10.59
N ALA A 59 -11.17 -9.62 10.82
CA ALA A 59 -10.09 -9.68 11.80
C ALA A 59 -10.61 -9.72 13.24
N GLY A 60 -11.86 -9.34 13.46
CA GLY A 60 -12.48 -9.41 14.76
C GLY A 60 -12.83 -8.07 15.39
N PHE A 61 -12.61 -6.96 14.70
CA PHE A 61 -12.99 -5.64 15.20
C PHE A 61 -14.50 -5.51 15.28
N ASP A 62 -14.98 -4.94 16.38
CA ASP A 62 -16.39 -4.67 16.62
C ASP A 62 -16.64 -3.18 16.41
N PHE A 63 -17.30 -2.85 15.32
CA PHE A 63 -17.56 -1.44 14.96
C PHE A 63 -18.58 -0.77 15.87
N ALA A 64 -19.33 -1.54 16.67
CA ALA A 64 -20.19 -0.98 17.70
C ALA A 64 -19.35 -0.44 18.87
N ARG A 65 -18.22 -1.10 19.18
CA ARG A 65 -17.29 -0.66 20.23
C ARG A 65 -16.29 0.37 19.70
N HIS A 66 -15.79 0.14 18.48
CA HIS A 66 -14.76 0.97 17.84
C HIS A 66 -15.21 1.25 16.40
N PRO A 67 -15.81 2.40 16.12
CA PRO A 67 -16.25 2.72 14.76
C PRO A 67 -15.11 2.63 13.74
N TYR A 68 -15.41 2.13 12.56
CA TYR A 68 -14.41 1.94 11.52
C TYR A 68 -13.58 3.21 11.23
N PRO A 69 -14.20 4.41 11.10
CA PRO A 69 -13.39 5.62 10.84
C PRO A 69 -12.33 5.89 11.90
N GLU A 70 -12.63 5.59 13.17
CA GLU A 70 -11.65 5.76 14.26
C GLU A 70 -10.51 4.74 14.14
N LEU A 71 -10.85 3.50 13.84
CA LEU A 71 -9.85 2.44 13.65
C LEU A 71 -8.94 2.77 12.45
N ALA A 72 -9.54 3.21 11.35
CA ALA A 72 -8.78 3.57 10.16
C ALA A 72 -7.83 4.73 10.42
N ALA A 73 -8.28 5.76 11.12
CA ALA A 73 -7.44 6.91 11.46
C ALA A 73 -6.30 6.49 12.38
N ARG A 74 -6.57 5.65 13.37
CA ARG A 74 -5.55 5.16 14.29
C ARG A 74 -4.52 4.29 13.58
N PHE A 75 -4.98 3.43 12.69
CA PHE A 75 -4.08 2.62 11.87
C PHE A 75 -3.15 3.50 11.04
N MET A 76 -3.70 4.49 10.34
CA MET A 76 -2.89 5.36 9.47
C MET A 76 -1.88 6.17 10.26
N GLU A 77 -2.24 6.63 11.45
CA GLU A 77 -1.30 7.34 12.33
C GLU A 77 -0.12 6.44 12.69
N HIS A 78 -0.38 5.22 13.12
CA HIS A 78 0.65 4.26 13.50
C HIS A 78 1.48 3.83 12.29
N TYR A 79 0.82 3.53 11.18
CA TYR A 79 1.46 3.10 9.94
C TYR A 79 2.41 4.18 9.42
N ASN A 80 1.91 5.42 9.32
CA ASN A 80 2.72 6.52 8.80
C ASN A 80 3.91 6.86 9.70
N ALA A 81 3.80 6.61 11.00
CA ALA A 81 4.92 6.82 11.92
C ALA A 81 6.03 5.79 11.70
N GLY A 82 5.70 4.57 11.31
CA GLY A 82 6.67 3.48 11.15
C GLY A 82 7.12 3.23 9.71
N VAL A 83 6.34 3.65 8.73
CA VAL A 83 6.62 3.34 7.32
C VAL A 83 7.97 3.88 6.81
N PRO A 84 8.53 5.01 7.33
CA PRO A 84 9.87 5.41 6.90
C PRO A 84 10.95 4.37 7.13
N GLY A 85 10.73 3.42 8.05
CA GLY A 85 11.65 2.30 8.28
C GLY A 85 11.52 1.15 7.29
N CYS A 86 10.51 1.16 6.43
CA CYS A 86 10.32 0.10 5.44
C CYS A 86 11.20 0.33 4.22
N ALA A 87 11.83 -0.75 3.75
CA ALA A 87 12.74 -0.69 2.61
C ALA A 87 11.99 -0.93 1.29
N VAL A 88 12.68 -0.64 0.19
CA VAL A 88 12.26 -1.05 -1.15
C VAL A 88 12.47 -2.56 -1.27
N THR A 89 11.55 -3.24 -1.95
CA THR A 89 11.66 -4.68 -2.20
C THR A 89 12.98 -4.99 -2.91
N ALA A 90 13.59 -6.13 -2.56
CA ALA A 90 14.87 -6.55 -3.16
C ALA A 90 14.76 -6.56 -4.69
N HIS A 91 15.79 -6.04 -5.34
CA HIS A 91 15.91 -5.97 -6.81
C HIS A 91 14.89 -5.04 -7.50
N ALA A 92 14.04 -4.34 -6.76
CA ALA A 92 13.06 -3.43 -7.36
C ALA A 92 13.73 -2.31 -8.13
N VAL A 93 14.77 -1.69 -7.56
CA VAL A 93 15.50 -0.60 -8.23
C VAL A 93 16.12 -1.09 -9.53
N ASP A 94 16.76 -2.26 -9.51
CA ASP A 94 17.38 -2.84 -10.72
C ASP A 94 16.33 -3.07 -11.80
N THR A 95 15.15 -3.56 -11.44
CA THR A 95 14.07 -3.79 -12.39
C THR A 95 13.56 -2.47 -12.98
N LEU A 96 13.36 -1.46 -12.12
CA LEU A 96 12.91 -0.14 -12.58
C LEU A 96 13.92 0.48 -13.55
N GLN A 97 15.20 0.38 -13.22
CA GLN A 97 16.28 0.90 -14.09
C GLN A 97 16.34 0.17 -15.43
N THR A 98 16.23 -1.16 -15.39
CA THR A 98 16.26 -1.97 -16.61
C THR A 98 15.12 -1.63 -17.53
N LEU A 99 13.91 -1.54 -17.01
CA LEU A 99 12.73 -1.21 -17.81
C LEU A 99 12.81 0.21 -18.38
N ALA A 100 13.33 1.16 -17.61
CA ALA A 100 13.53 2.53 -18.10
C ALA A 100 14.50 2.55 -19.28
N ARG A 101 15.59 1.80 -19.18
CA ARG A 101 16.57 1.72 -20.28
C ARG A 101 16.00 1.05 -21.53
N MET A 102 15.02 0.16 -21.35
CA MET A 102 14.34 -0.49 -22.47
C MET A 102 13.26 0.37 -23.12
N GLY A 103 13.03 1.58 -22.61
CA GLY A 103 12.05 2.50 -23.19
C GLY A 103 10.65 2.38 -22.60
N TRP A 104 10.46 1.66 -21.50
CA TRP A 104 9.16 1.59 -20.83
C TRP A 104 8.93 2.83 -19.98
N GLN A 105 7.73 3.38 -20.07
CA GLN A 105 7.25 4.37 -19.11
C GLN A 105 6.64 3.62 -17.95
N GLN A 106 6.74 4.19 -16.75
CA GLN A 106 6.28 3.52 -15.54
C GLN A 106 5.47 4.48 -14.68
N ALA A 107 4.44 3.96 -14.03
CA ALA A 107 3.60 4.70 -13.12
C ALA A 107 3.27 3.83 -11.91
N VAL A 108 2.87 4.46 -10.82
CA VAL A 108 2.39 3.74 -9.64
C VAL A 108 0.88 3.93 -9.53
N LEU A 109 0.19 2.84 -9.20
CA LEU A 109 -1.25 2.81 -9.00
C LEU A 109 -1.49 2.18 -7.63
N SER A 110 -1.87 2.99 -6.64
CA SER A 110 -1.94 2.54 -5.25
C SER A 110 -3.29 2.89 -4.62
N ALA A 111 -3.73 2.05 -3.69
CA ALA A 111 -4.90 2.34 -2.87
C ALA A 111 -4.62 3.37 -1.77
N SER A 112 -3.37 3.76 -1.56
CA SER A 112 -3.00 4.79 -0.59
C SER A 112 -3.40 6.18 -1.04
N ARG A 113 -3.56 7.10 -0.08
CA ARG A 113 -3.72 8.51 -0.43
C ARG A 113 -2.51 9.00 -1.22
N ARG A 114 -2.76 9.85 -2.20
CA ARG A 114 -1.71 10.32 -3.09
C ARG A 114 -0.59 11.06 -2.36
N ASP A 115 -0.92 11.89 -1.38
CA ASP A 115 0.09 12.63 -0.61
C ASP A 115 1.03 11.70 0.15
N TYR A 116 0.49 10.64 0.75
CA TYR A 116 1.32 9.62 1.41
C TYR A 116 2.16 8.86 0.41
N LEU A 117 1.59 8.53 -0.74
CA LEU A 117 2.31 7.83 -1.81
C LEU A 117 3.50 8.66 -2.30
N ILE A 118 3.28 9.93 -2.58
CA ILE A 118 4.34 10.85 -3.03
C ILE A 118 5.45 10.92 -2.01
N GLU A 119 5.11 11.08 -0.73
CA GLU A 119 6.09 11.14 0.34
C GLU A 119 6.92 9.87 0.43
N GLN A 120 6.27 8.70 0.37
CA GLN A 120 6.94 7.41 0.47
C GLN A 120 7.86 7.15 -0.71
N VAL A 121 7.40 7.44 -1.92
CA VAL A 121 8.20 7.26 -3.15
C VAL A 121 9.40 8.20 -3.15
N SER A 122 9.17 9.46 -2.80
CA SER A 122 10.22 10.50 -2.78
C SER A 122 11.27 10.21 -1.70
N ALA A 123 10.85 9.75 -0.53
CA ALA A 123 11.77 9.41 0.56
C ALA A 123 12.73 8.29 0.17
N ARG A 124 12.36 7.47 -0.80
CA ARG A 124 13.20 6.35 -1.28
C ARG A 124 13.95 6.70 -2.57
N GLY A 125 13.82 7.92 -3.05
CA GLY A 125 14.52 8.39 -4.25
C GLY A 125 14.05 7.77 -5.54
N LEU A 126 12.81 7.29 -5.61
CA LEU A 126 12.29 6.56 -6.76
C LEU A 126 11.40 7.39 -7.68
N GLN A 127 11.09 8.62 -7.32
CA GLN A 127 10.15 9.45 -8.09
C GLN A 127 10.56 9.64 -9.55
N GLY A 128 11.87 9.63 -9.83
CA GLY A 128 12.39 9.80 -11.19
C GLY A 128 12.07 8.66 -12.14
N PHE A 129 11.66 7.50 -11.62
CA PHE A 129 11.30 6.36 -12.46
C PHE A 129 9.86 6.43 -12.96
N PHE A 130 9.02 7.28 -12.35
CA PHE A 130 7.58 7.26 -12.60
C PHE A 130 7.12 8.54 -13.28
N THR A 131 6.31 8.38 -14.33
CA THR A 131 5.66 9.52 -14.99
C THR A 131 4.47 10.01 -14.20
N GLU A 132 3.81 9.12 -13.44
CA GLU A 132 2.65 9.44 -12.63
C GLU A 132 2.63 8.62 -11.34
N LEU A 133 2.14 9.23 -10.28
CA LEU A 133 1.86 8.56 -9.01
C LEU A 133 0.37 8.74 -8.73
N LEU A 134 -0.40 7.65 -8.84
CA LEU A 134 -1.85 7.67 -8.71
C LEU A 134 -2.25 7.03 -7.38
N GLY A 135 -2.80 7.82 -6.49
CA GLY A 135 -3.23 7.37 -5.18
C GLY A 135 -4.75 7.25 -5.08
N LEU A 136 -5.24 7.02 -3.86
CA LEU A 136 -6.67 6.79 -3.61
C LEU A 136 -7.55 7.95 -4.08
N ALA A 137 -7.10 9.20 -3.92
CA ALA A 137 -7.86 10.37 -4.35
C ALA A 137 -8.10 10.39 -5.86
N ASP A 138 -7.17 9.83 -6.63
CA ASP A 138 -7.25 9.78 -8.09
C ASP A 138 -8.13 8.63 -8.58
N ILE A 139 -8.30 7.59 -7.77
CA ILE A 139 -9.05 6.39 -8.13
C ILE A 139 -10.40 6.29 -7.42
N TYR A 140 -10.79 7.34 -6.71
CA TYR A 140 -12.05 7.37 -5.97
C TYR A 140 -13.23 7.18 -6.94
N GLY A 141 -14.04 6.15 -6.67
CA GLY A 141 -15.18 5.81 -7.52
C GLY A 141 -14.82 5.11 -8.82
N VAL A 142 -13.53 4.83 -9.05
CA VAL A 142 -13.04 4.15 -10.28
C VAL A 142 -12.19 2.96 -9.84
N SER A 143 -12.35 1.83 -10.50
CA SER A 143 -11.56 0.65 -10.17
C SER A 143 -10.12 0.81 -10.68
N LYS A 144 -9.19 0.14 -10.00
CA LYS A 144 -7.78 0.10 -10.42
C LYS A 144 -7.62 -0.44 -11.84
N VAL A 145 -8.42 -1.44 -12.19
CA VAL A 145 -8.40 -2.04 -13.52
C VAL A 145 -8.76 -1.03 -14.58
N GLN A 146 -9.80 -0.22 -14.33
CA GLN A 146 -10.21 0.82 -15.29
C GLN A 146 -9.12 1.86 -15.48
N LEU A 147 -8.47 2.30 -14.40
CA LEU A 147 -7.36 3.23 -14.51
C LEU A 147 -6.18 2.61 -15.24
N GLY A 148 -5.92 1.34 -15.00
CA GLY A 148 -4.82 0.64 -15.66
C GLY A 148 -5.04 0.40 -17.14
N THR A 149 -6.29 0.42 -17.62
CA THR A 149 -6.61 0.19 -19.02
C THR A 149 -6.80 1.48 -19.81
N ASP A 150 -7.03 2.56 -19.12
CA ASP A 150 -7.20 3.88 -19.76
C ASP A 150 -5.83 4.52 -20.02
#